data_09b971e004e5bd4e4ffad60e77ebb9b7
#
_entry.id   09b971e004e5bd4e4ffad60e77ebb9b7
#
_cell.length_a   1.000
_cell.length_b   1.000
_cell.length_c   1.000
_cell.angle_alpha   90.00
_cell.angle_beta   90.00
_cell.angle_gamma   90.00
#
_symmetry.space_group_name_H-M   'P 1'
#
loop_
_entity.id
_entity.type
_entity.pdbx_description
1 polymer ?
#
loop_
_entity_poly.entity_id
_entity_poly.type
_entity_poly.pdbx_seq_one_letter_code
_entity_poly.pdbx_strand_id
1 'polypeptide(L)'
;SYVQVVYPVREAFLKEERIRKAVRYDGSYESLYFPFENNRIDLSTFFHTPQYIYVHAKAGVRVQEEGCYPFEIYTCGGVRVWVNGEEQACYTPYTRNIAGHTRVNLSLRKGLNEIKVYADELAERDVFFYFELRYKGVTPVEGSVEVTEQPEKIQKAEQILKSCYFEQDMYTEGEVRLCYDRTLLDGDTTVYLTSTPCGTGMQLSEIEHTVMTLKKDKDYLVVAETEKSSIRLSRISVCLTVGGYVIPRNLFVGVIPKKRIVLE
;
A
#
# COMPACT_ATOMS: atom_id res chain seq x y z
N SER A 1 33.33 -10.96 21.75
CA SER A 1 33.45 -11.38 20.35
C SER A 1 32.22 -10.94 19.58
N TYR A 2 32.43 -10.10 18.59
CA TYR A 2 31.33 -9.74 17.67
C TYR A 2 31.30 -10.81 16.58
N VAL A 3 30.17 -11.46 16.43
CA VAL A 3 29.90 -12.34 15.28
C VAL A 3 29.22 -11.49 14.20
N GLN A 4 29.93 -11.26 13.12
CA GLN A 4 29.32 -10.66 11.94
C GLN A 4 28.53 -11.73 11.22
N VAL A 5 27.22 -11.58 11.18
CA VAL A 5 26.36 -12.47 10.41
C VAL A 5 26.34 -11.96 8.96
N VAL A 6 26.86 -12.77 8.06
CA VAL A 6 26.84 -12.52 6.62
C VAL A 6 25.59 -13.20 6.05
N TYR A 7 24.80 -12.46 5.26
CA TYR A 7 23.64 -12.96 4.55
C TYR A 7 23.97 -13.11 3.06
N PRO A 8 24.37 -14.29 2.58
CA PRO A 8 24.84 -14.48 1.20
C PRO A 8 23.84 -14.06 0.14
N VAL A 9 22.52 -14.23 0.42
CA VAL A 9 21.44 -13.85 -0.50
C VAL A 9 21.40 -12.34 -0.70
N ARG A 10 21.53 -11.57 0.39
CA ARG A 10 21.55 -10.10 0.32
C ARG A 10 22.80 -9.58 -0.35
N GLU A 11 23.96 -10.18 -0.12
CA GLU A 11 25.18 -9.81 -0.82
C GLU A 11 25.08 -10.06 -2.33
N ALA A 12 24.49 -11.18 -2.73
CA ALA A 12 24.25 -11.49 -4.14
C ALA A 12 23.29 -10.46 -4.76
N PHE A 13 22.19 -10.13 -4.07
CA PHE A 13 21.24 -9.11 -4.49
C PHE A 13 21.91 -7.75 -4.71
N LEU A 14 22.72 -7.29 -3.76
CA LEU A 14 23.41 -6.00 -3.87
C LEU A 14 24.41 -5.96 -5.03
N LYS A 15 25.08 -7.08 -5.32
CA LYS A 15 26.04 -7.19 -6.43
C LYS A 15 25.37 -7.16 -7.81
N GLU A 16 24.12 -7.57 -7.91
CA GLU A 16 23.38 -7.57 -9.19
C GLU A 16 23.04 -6.16 -9.71
N GLU A 17 23.02 -5.17 -8.83
CA GLU A 17 22.70 -3.75 -9.16
C GLU A 17 21.46 -3.60 -10.06
N ARG A 18 20.41 -4.37 -9.77
CA ARG A 18 19.19 -4.44 -10.60
C ARG A 18 18.56 -3.08 -10.82
N ILE A 19 18.59 -2.22 -9.81
CA ILE A 19 18.04 -0.87 -9.92
C ILE A 19 18.69 -0.03 -11.01
N ARG A 20 19.98 -0.24 -11.29
CA ARG A 20 20.68 0.44 -12.39
C ARG A 20 20.21 -0.01 -13.76
N LYS A 21 19.64 -1.22 -13.83
CA LYS A 21 19.08 -1.80 -15.05
C LYS A 21 17.60 -1.54 -15.20
N ALA A 22 16.94 -1.02 -14.14
CA ALA A 22 15.53 -0.71 -14.17
C ALA A 22 15.26 0.39 -15.19
N VAL A 23 14.23 0.17 -15.99
CA VAL A 23 13.77 1.12 -17.00
C VAL A 23 12.48 1.78 -16.53
N ARG A 24 12.22 2.98 -17.03
CA ARG A 24 10.94 3.64 -16.83
C ARG A 24 9.82 2.77 -17.38
N TYR A 25 8.78 2.55 -16.58
CA TYR A 25 7.60 1.81 -17.01
C TYR A 25 6.63 2.73 -17.77
N ASP A 26 6.28 2.34 -18.98
CA ASP A 26 5.37 3.09 -19.84
C ASP A 26 4.08 2.30 -20.16
N GLY A 27 3.82 1.20 -19.43
CA GLY A 27 2.59 0.42 -19.53
C GLY A 27 1.42 1.02 -18.74
N SER A 28 0.31 0.28 -18.70
CA SER A 28 -0.87 0.64 -17.91
C SER A 28 -0.67 0.36 -16.43
N TYR A 29 -1.28 1.19 -15.58
CA TYR A 29 -1.34 1.01 -14.13
C TYR A 29 -2.73 0.49 -13.75
N GLU A 30 -2.78 -0.59 -12.97
CA GLU A 30 -4.02 -1.32 -12.69
C GLU A 30 -4.69 -0.89 -11.39
N SER A 31 -3.95 -0.27 -10.46
CA SER A 31 -4.45 0.10 -9.15
C SER A 31 -4.19 1.55 -8.82
N LEU A 32 -5.11 2.15 -8.08
CA LEU A 32 -4.91 3.41 -7.38
C LEU A 32 -4.50 3.11 -5.94
N TYR A 33 -3.44 3.75 -5.49
CA TYR A 33 -2.96 3.63 -4.12
C TYR A 33 -3.21 4.93 -3.36
N PHE A 34 -3.94 4.82 -2.24
CA PHE A 34 -4.13 5.92 -1.29
C PHE A 34 -3.46 5.55 0.04
N PRO A 35 -2.52 6.35 0.53
CA PRO A 35 -1.90 6.15 1.83
C PRO A 35 -2.82 6.70 2.94
N PHE A 36 -3.80 5.93 3.38
CA PHE A 36 -4.83 6.38 4.33
C PHE A 36 -4.27 6.78 5.70
N GLU A 37 -3.13 6.23 6.11
CA GLU A 37 -2.56 6.41 7.44
C GLU A 37 -1.24 7.18 7.45
N ASN A 38 -0.56 7.23 6.31
CA ASN A 38 0.71 7.92 6.16
C ASN A 38 0.88 8.45 4.73
N ASN A 39 1.95 9.20 4.47
CA ASN A 39 2.21 9.80 3.16
C ASN A 39 3.14 8.95 2.28
N ARG A 40 3.08 7.62 2.39
CA ARG A 40 3.97 6.71 1.67
C ARG A 40 3.22 5.61 0.94
N ILE A 41 3.80 5.10 -0.12
CA ILE A 41 3.41 3.80 -0.66
C ILE A 41 4.11 2.75 0.20
N ASP A 42 3.34 2.00 0.98
CA ASP A 42 3.84 1.01 1.93
C ASP A 42 3.31 -0.37 1.57
N LEU A 43 4.22 -1.23 1.14
CA LEU A 43 3.97 -2.62 0.77
C LEU A 43 4.70 -3.58 1.70
N SER A 44 5.04 -3.11 2.91
CA SER A 44 5.72 -3.90 3.92
C SER A 44 4.88 -5.10 4.32
N THR A 45 5.52 -6.27 4.39
CA THR A 45 4.86 -7.52 4.80
C THR A 45 5.92 -8.56 5.18
N PHE A 46 5.47 -9.77 5.55
CA PHE A 46 6.34 -10.90 5.87
C PHE A 46 6.49 -11.83 4.66
N PHE A 47 7.73 -12.22 4.37
CA PHE A 47 8.09 -13.16 3.30
C PHE A 47 8.81 -14.39 3.87
N HIS A 48 8.26 -15.56 3.63
CA HIS A 48 8.83 -16.83 4.13
C HIS A 48 10.15 -17.20 3.45
N THR A 49 10.25 -16.89 2.17
CA THR A 49 11.43 -17.14 1.35
C THR A 49 11.96 -15.82 0.78
N PRO A 50 13.28 -15.63 0.72
CA PRO A 50 13.83 -14.45 0.07
C PRO A 50 13.37 -14.34 -1.38
N GLN A 51 12.89 -13.17 -1.76
CA GLN A 51 12.49 -12.88 -3.13
C GLN A 51 12.74 -11.42 -3.48
N TYR A 52 13.01 -11.18 -4.75
CA TYR A 52 13.10 -9.85 -5.28
C TYR A 52 11.71 -9.26 -5.47
N ILE A 53 11.48 -8.08 -4.89
CA ILE A 53 10.24 -7.34 -5.04
C ILE A 53 10.51 -5.97 -5.64
N TYR A 54 9.59 -5.51 -6.47
CA TYR A 54 9.65 -4.17 -7.04
C TYR A 54 8.25 -3.64 -7.33
N VAL A 55 8.16 -2.33 -7.44
CA VAL A 55 6.92 -1.63 -7.80
C VAL A 55 7.22 -0.48 -8.75
N HIS A 56 6.32 -0.27 -9.67
CA HIS A 56 6.26 0.94 -10.47
C HIS A 56 5.09 1.79 -9.99
N ALA A 57 5.33 3.07 -9.76
CA ALA A 57 4.30 4.02 -9.37
C ALA A 57 4.33 5.26 -10.26
N LYS A 58 3.18 5.91 -10.39
CA LYS A 58 3.00 7.14 -11.15
C LYS A 58 2.15 8.12 -10.34
N ALA A 59 2.54 9.39 -10.35
CA ALA A 59 1.76 10.49 -9.80
C ALA A 59 1.95 11.75 -10.63
N GLY A 60 1.06 12.72 -10.46
CA GLY A 60 1.20 14.05 -11.01
C GLY A 60 1.60 15.07 -9.94
N VAL A 61 2.36 16.06 -10.33
CA VAL A 61 2.61 17.24 -9.50
C VAL A 61 2.39 18.50 -10.36
N ARG A 62 1.51 19.37 -9.89
CA ARG A 62 1.21 20.66 -10.54
C ARG A 62 1.92 21.78 -9.83
N VAL A 63 2.61 22.63 -10.60
CA VAL A 63 3.28 23.83 -10.11
C VAL A 63 2.89 25.06 -10.93
N GLN A 64 2.92 26.23 -10.30
CA GLN A 64 2.56 27.49 -10.94
C GLN A 64 3.69 28.08 -11.80
N GLU A 65 4.93 27.78 -11.43
CA GLU A 65 6.13 28.29 -12.11
C GLU A 65 7.10 27.14 -12.38
N GLU A 66 7.86 27.27 -13.46
CA GLU A 66 8.97 26.36 -13.75
C GLU A 66 10.12 26.61 -12.79
N GLY A 67 10.77 25.54 -12.32
CA GLY A 67 11.89 25.67 -11.40
C GLY A 67 12.36 24.34 -10.80
N CYS A 68 13.33 24.48 -9.88
CA CYS A 68 13.85 23.39 -9.07
C CYS A 68 13.13 23.34 -7.73
N TYR A 69 12.52 22.22 -7.43
CA TYR A 69 11.70 22.04 -6.25
C TYR A 69 12.36 21.01 -5.30
N PRO A 70 12.58 21.39 -4.02
CA PRO A 70 13.24 20.49 -3.08
C PRO A 70 12.30 19.41 -2.57
N PHE A 71 12.75 18.18 -2.68
CA PHE A 71 12.08 16.99 -2.14
C PHE A 71 13.03 16.18 -1.25
N GLU A 72 12.46 15.32 -0.43
CA GLU A 72 13.18 14.26 0.27
C GLU A 72 12.58 12.91 -0.12
N ILE A 73 13.44 11.95 -0.46
CA ILE A 73 13.09 10.55 -0.66
C ILE A 73 13.34 9.81 0.65
N TYR A 74 12.35 9.03 1.11
CA TYR A 74 12.47 8.11 2.23
C TYR A 74 12.20 6.70 1.74
N THR A 75 13.11 5.77 2.05
CA THR A 75 12.98 4.35 1.69
C THR A 75 13.92 3.49 2.53
N CYS A 76 13.69 2.19 2.58
CA CYS A 76 14.66 1.20 3.08
C CYS A 76 15.36 0.47 1.94
N GLY A 77 14.74 0.39 0.77
CA GLY A 77 15.25 -0.26 -0.45
C GLY A 77 15.91 0.70 -1.42
N GLY A 78 15.74 0.45 -2.71
CA GLY A 78 16.19 1.31 -3.79
C GLY A 78 15.04 2.10 -4.42
N VAL A 79 15.30 3.33 -4.87
CA VAL A 79 14.30 4.18 -5.56
C VAL A 79 14.96 4.91 -6.72
N ARG A 80 14.30 4.89 -7.90
CA ARG A 80 14.60 5.76 -9.05
C ARG A 80 13.40 6.61 -9.38
N VAL A 81 13.64 7.86 -9.72
CA VAL A 81 12.60 8.84 -10.02
C VAL A 81 12.84 9.47 -11.39
N TRP A 82 11.81 9.44 -12.23
CA TRP A 82 11.75 10.16 -13.51
C TRP A 82 10.69 11.25 -13.41
N VAL A 83 11.02 12.42 -13.94
CA VAL A 83 10.08 13.54 -14.08
C VAL A 83 9.96 13.86 -15.56
N ASN A 84 8.74 13.86 -16.08
CA ASN A 84 8.45 14.10 -17.49
C ASN A 84 9.31 13.25 -18.47
N GLY A 85 9.64 12.02 -18.05
CA GLY A 85 10.42 11.08 -18.82
C GLY A 85 11.93 11.11 -18.60
N GLU A 86 12.46 12.12 -17.88
CA GLU A 86 13.88 12.26 -17.57
C GLU A 86 14.19 11.74 -16.17
N GLU A 87 15.24 10.93 -16.01
CA GLU A 87 15.69 10.49 -14.71
C GLU A 87 16.30 11.65 -13.94
N GLN A 88 15.80 11.90 -12.74
CA GLN A 88 16.27 13.01 -11.91
C GLN A 88 16.81 12.59 -10.54
N ALA A 89 16.50 11.37 -10.09
CA ALA A 89 17.03 10.87 -8.83
C ALA A 89 17.18 9.36 -8.83
N CYS A 90 18.22 8.90 -8.13
CA CYS A 90 18.44 7.52 -7.80
C CYS A 90 19.01 7.44 -6.37
N TYR A 91 18.34 6.71 -5.48
CA TYR A 91 18.76 6.54 -4.09
C TYR A 91 18.64 5.09 -3.68
N THR A 92 19.74 4.49 -3.25
CA THR A 92 19.88 3.03 -3.04
C THR A 92 20.47 2.70 -1.68
N PRO A 93 19.81 3.04 -0.57
CA PRO A 93 20.34 2.77 0.77
C PRO A 93 20.42 1.28 1.08
N TYR A 94 19.43 0.47 0.65
CA TYR A 94 19.32 -0.97 0.93
C TYR A 94 19.63 -1.35 2.38
N THR A 95 19.13 -0.54 3.28
CA THR A 95 19.39 -0.65 4.72
C THR A 95 18.47 -1.65 5.41
N ARG A 96 17.74 -2.45 4.62
CA ARG A 96 16.73 -3.37 5.10
C ARG A 96 15.62 -2.59 5.85
N ASN A 97 15.45 -2.82 7.15
CA ASN A 97 14.37 -2.21 7.94
C ASN A 97 14.75 -0.86 8.60
N ILE A 98 15.87 -0.28 8.22
CA ILE A 98 16.29 1.03 8.72
C ILE A 98 15.97 2.09 7.65
N ALA A 99 15.11 3.04 7.99
CA ALA A 99 14.75 4.11 7.08
C ALA A 99 15.96 4.98 6.70
N GLY A 100 16.24 5.05 5.40
CA GLY A 100 17.17 6.01 4.84
C GLY A 100 16.43 7.19 4.22
N HIS A 101 17.09 8.36 4.12
CA HIS A 101 16.55 9.50 3.38
C HIS A 101 17.64 10.26 2.66
N THR A 102 17.26 10.94 1.59
CA THR A 102 18.13 11.85 0.85
C THR A 102 17.35 13.04 0.31
N ARG A 103 18.02 14.16 0.17
CA ARG A 103 17.47 15.36 -0.48
C ARG A 103 17.72 15.30 -1.97
N VAL A 104 16.70 15.66 -2.74
CA VAL A 104 16.75 15.76 -4.20
C VAL A 104 16.06 17.05 -4.65
N ASN A 105 16.56 17.65 -5.71
CA ASN A 105 15.90 18.75 -6.36
C ASN A 105 15.31 18.25 -7.67
N LEU A 106 13.99 18.33 -7.82
CA LEU A 106 13.30 17.93 -9.03
C LEU A 106 13.02 19.17 -9.90
N SER A 107 13.41 19.11 -11.15
CA SER A 107 13.10 20.14 -12.14
C SER A 107 11.69 19.95 -12.66
N LEU A 108 10.79 20.86 -12.31
CA LEU A 108 9.39 20.84 -12.69
C LEU A 108 9.10 21.98 -13.68
N ARG A 109 8.34 21.68 -14.74
CA ARG A 109 7.82 22.65 -15.69
C ARG A 109 6.53 23.27 -15.15
N LYS A 110 6.21 24.49 -15.54
CA LYS A 110 4.92 25.10 -15.24
C LYS A 110 3.77 24.18 -15.68
N GLY A 111 2.77 24.01 -14.82
CA GLY A 111 1.63 23.15 -15.03
C GLY A 111 1.86 21.74 -14.45
N LEU A 112 1.24 20.73 -15.06
CA LEU A 112 1.30 19.36 -14.60
C LEU A 112 2.59 18.67 -15.03
N ASN A 113 3.23 17.99 -14.08
CA ASN A 113 4.40 17.16 -14.29
C ASN A 113 4.09 15.70 -13.94
N GLU A 114 4.51 14.79 -14.78
CA GLU A 114 4.43 13.36 -14.51
C GLU A 114 5.65 12.93 -13.69
N ILE A 115 5.41 12.30 -12.55
CA ILE A 115 6.45 11.65 -11.76
C ILE A 115 6.24 10.15 -11.84
N LYS A 116 7.24 9.42 -12.32
CA LYS A 116 7.30 7.96 -12.30
C LYS A 116 8.37 7.49 -11.34
N VAL A 117 8.06 6.45 -10.58
CA VAL A 117 8.97 5.87 -9.60
C VAL A 117 9.08 4.38 -9.84
N TYR A 118 10.29 3.88 -9.74
CA TYR A 118 10.61 2.48 -9.56
C TYR A 118 11.21 2.31 -8.18
N ALA A 119 10.69 1.39 -7.40
CA ALA A 119 11.25 1.03 -6.10
C ALA A 119 11.44 -0.48 -6.01
N ASP A 120 12.54 -0.92 -5.36
CA ASP A 120 12.85 -2.33 -5.20
C ASP A 120 13.50 -2.66 -3.85
N GLU A 121 13.41 -3.92 -3.46
CA GLU A 121 14.10 -4.47 -2.29
C GLU A 121 14.23 -6.00 -2.40
N LEU A 122 15.14 -6.57 -1.63
CA LEU A 122 15.14 -7.98 -1.33
C LEU A 122 14.23 -8.25 -0.13
N ALA A 123 13.10 -8.89 -0.38
CA ALA A 123 12.16 -9.28 0.65
C ALA A 123 12.66 -10.54 1.38
N GLU A 124 13.01 -10.38 2.65
CA GLU A 124 13.48 -11.43 3.54
C GLU A 124 12.78 -11.32 4.88
N ARG A 125 11.91 -12.27 5.22
CA ARG A 125 11.14 -12.27 6.48
C ARG A 125 10.35 -10.97 6.65
N ASP A 126 10.49 -10.29 7.78
CA ASP A 126 9.97 -8.94 7.98
C ASP A 126 10.75 -7.95 7.12
N VAL A 127 10.10 -7.36 6.13
CA VAL A 127 10.72 -6.34 5.31
C VAL A 127 9.86 -5.09 5.29
N PHE A 128 10.50 -3.95 5.53
CA PHE A 128 9.92 -2.65 5.25
C PHE A 128 10.18 -2.31 3.80
N PHE A 129 9.13 -2.45 2.98
CA PHE A 129 9.16 -2.10 1.59
C PHE A 129 8.21 -0.93 1.34
N TYR A 130 8.75 0.27 1.35
CA TYR A 130 8.01 1.50 1.11
C TYR A 130 8.89 2.54 0.44
N PHE A 131 8.25 3.52 -0.17
CA PHE A 131 8.88 4.78 -0.52
C PHE A 131 7.93 5.96 -0.25
N GLU A 132 8.52 7.11 0.00
CA GLU A 132 7.83 8.37 0.19
C GLU A 132 8.63 9.48 -0.48
N LEU A 133 7.94 10.37 -1.18
CA LEU A 133 8.51 11.57 -1.78
C LEU A 133 7.86 12.79 -1.11
N ARG A 134 8.59 13.44 -0.21
CA ARG A 134 8.12 14.61 0.54
C ARG A 134 8.59 15.89 -0.09
N TYR A 135 7.67 16.78 -0.40
CA TYR A 135 8.00 18.15 -0.76
C TYR A 135 8.48 18.93 0.48
N LYS A 136 9.55 19.69 0.33
CA LYS A 136 10.22 20.44 1.43
C LYS A 136 10.35 21.92 1.15
N GLY A 137 9.75 22.41 0.07
CA GLY A 137 9.77 23.81 -0.29
C GLY A 137 8.66 24.61 0.37
N VAL A 138 8.66 25.92 0.08
CA VAL A 138 7.65 26.88 0.55
C VAL A 138 6.67 27.29 -0.56
N THR A 139 7.06 27.14 -1.82
CA THR A 139 6.20 27.41 -2.98
C THR A 139 5.11 26.36 -3.05
N PRO A 140 3.83 26.72 -3.17
CA PRO A 140 2.76 25.74 -3.23
C PRO A 140 2.93 24.76 -4.39
N VAL A 141 2.76 23.48 -4.09
CA VAL A 141 2.68 22.39 -5.07
C VAL A 141 1.39 21.61 -4.82
N GLU A 142 0.79 21.11 -5.87
CA GLU A 142 -0.43 20.31 -5.82
C GLU A 142 -0.13 18.90 -6.33
N GLY A 143 -0.33 17.90 -5.48
CA GLY A 143 -0.29 16.51 -5.90
C GLY A 143 -1.55 16.16 -6.70
N SER A 144 -1.38 15.44 -7.80
CA SER A 144 -2.47 15.00 -8.66
C SER A 144 -2.31 13.53 -9.00
N VAL A 145 -3.40 12.78 -8.87
CA VAL A 145 -3.51 11.47 -9.47
C VAL A 145 -4.34 11.64 -10.73
N GLU A 146 -3.68 11.81 -11.86
CA GLU A 146 -4.35 11.82 -13.15
C GLU A 146 -4.83 10.42 -13.51
N VAL A 147 -5.96 10.08 -12.97
CA VAL A 147 -6.63 8.86 -13.33
C VAL A 147 -8.05 9.22 -13.71
N THR A 148 -8.25 9.37 -14.97
CA THR A 148 -9.56 9.38 -15.57
C THR A 148 -10.45 10.63 -15.44
N GLU A 149 -11.47 10.59 -16.26
CA GLU A 149 -12.56 11.52 -16.42
C GLU A 149 -13.49 11.67 -15.20
N GLN A 150 -13.16 11.08 -14.01
CA GLN A 150 -14.07 11.03 -12.86
C GLN A 150 -13.36 11.24 -11.49
N PRO A 151 -12.67 12.36 -11.28
CA PRO A 151 -11.93 12.60 -10.02
C PRO A 151 -12.84 12.61 -8.79
N GLU A 152 -14.08 13.07 -8.93
CA GLU A 152 -15.06 13.12 -7.83
C GLU A 152 -15.44 11.73 -7.33
N LYS A 153 -15.57 10.75 -8.23
CA LYS A 153 -15.87 9.36 -7.83
C LYS A 153 -14.70 8.70 -7.12
N ILE A 154 -13.48 9.03 -7.53
CA ILE A 154 -12.26 8.54 -6.87
C ILE A 154 -12.18 9.11 -5.45
N GLN A 155 -12.36 10.42 -5.31
CA GLN A 155 -12.36 11.08 -4.00
C GLN A 155 -13.44 10.51 -3.09
N LYS A 156 -14.62 10.25 -3.63
CA LYS A 156 -15.72 9.63 -2.88
C LYS A 156 -15.38 8.21 -2.43
N ALA A 157 -14.83 7.38 -3.32
CA ALA A 157 -14.41 6.03 -2.99
C ALA A 157 -13.31 6.04 -1.90
N GLU A 158 -12.36 6.98 -1.96
CA GLU A 158 -11.37 7.20 -0.92
C GLU A 158 -12.02 7.53 0.43
N GLN A 159 -12.98 8.45 0.45
CA GLN A 159 -13.69 8.81 1.67
C GLN A 159 -14.46 7.64 2.27
N ILE A 160 -15.17 6.85 1.45
CA ILE A 160 -15.86 5.64 1.90
C ILE A 160 -14.86 4.66 2.52
N LEU A 161 -13.79 4.33 1.82
CA LEU A 161 -12.77 3.41 2.33
C LEU A 161 -12.10 3.95 3.59
N LYS A 162 -11.84 5.25 3.67
CA LYS A 162 -11.26 5.91 4.85
C LYS A 162 -12.16 5.78 6.08
N SER A 163 -13.47 5.71 5.89
CA SER A 163 -14.43 5.51 6.97
C SER A 163 -14.52 4.06 7.46
N CYS A 164 -14.00 3.09 6.70
CA CYS A 164 -14.06 1.67 7.07
C CYS A 164 -13.11 1.35 8.23
N TYR A 165 -13.60 0.61 9.21
CA TYR A 165 -12.80 0.08 10.33
C TYR A 165 -13.47 -1.16 10.93
N PHE A 166 -12.73 -2.02 11.61
CA PHE A 166 -13.32 -3.10 12.41
C PHE A 166 -13.70 -2.57 13.78
N GLU A 167 -14.89 -2.94 14.26
CA GLU A 167 -15.41 -2.53 15.58
C GLU A 167 -14.47 -2.98 16.71
N GLN A 168 -13.75 -4.09 16.52
CA GLN A 168 -12.74 -4.62 17.43
C GLN A 168 -11.53 -5.11 16.63
N ASP A 169 -10.34 -4.97 17.22
CA ASP A 169 -9.11 -5.52 16.63
C ASP A 169 -9.05 -7.04 16.77
N MET A 170 -9.70 -7.59 17.79
CA MET A 170 -9.70 -9.01 18.12
C MET A 170 -11.09 -9.48 18.53
N TYR A 171 -11.60 -10.49 17.83
CA TYR A 171 -12.90 -11.12 18.10
C TYR A 171 -12.73 -12.49 18.73
N THR A 172 -13.44 -12.76 19.82
CA THR A 172 -13.46 -14.07 20.48
C THR A 172 -14.82 -14.77 20.37
N GLU A 173 -15.88 -14.00 20.11
CA GLU A 173 -17.27 -14.47 19.94
C GLU A 173 -18.07 -13.46 19.11
N GLY A 174 -19.19 -13.89 18.54
CA GLY A 174 -20.13 -13.07 17.80
C GLY A 174 -19.72 -12.81 16.35
N GLU A 175 -20.15 -11.68 15.84
CA GLU A 175 -19.97 -11.25 14.44
C GLU A 175 -18.73 -10.39 14.28
N VAL A 176 -17.95 -10.63 13.23
CA VAL A 176 -16.86 -9.75 12.80
C VAL A 176 -17.45 -8.64 11.96
N ARG A 177 -17.46 -7.43 12.50
CA ARG A 177 -18.14 -6.28 11.91
C ARG A 177 -17.16 -5.28 11.31
N LEU A 178 -17.30 -5.04 10.01
CA LEU A 178 -16.68 -3.94 9.30
C LEU A 178 -17.66 -2.75 9.35
N CYS A 179 -17.31 -1.73 10.12
CA CYS A 179 -18.10 -0.49 10.23
C CYS A 179 -17.71 0.49 9.13
N TYR A 180 -18.64 1.36 8.75
CA TYR A 180 -18.45 2.40 7.74
C TYR A 180 -19.45 3.55 7.93
N ASP A 181 -19.11 4.72 7.38
CA ASP A 181 -20.02 5.86 7.36
C ASP A 181 -21.03 5.74 6.19
N ARG A 182 -22.25 5.31 6.50
CA ARG A 182 -23.34 5.17 5.51
C ARG A 182 -23.75 6.48 4.86
N THR A 183 -23.47 7.63 5.47
CA THR A 183 -23.84 8.93 4.91
C THR A 183 -23.06 9.24 3.63
N LEU A 184 -21.89 8.64 3.48
CA LEU A 184 -21.04 8.75 2.28
C LEU A 184 -21.55 7.93 1.10
N LEU A 185 -22.47 6.98 1.32
CA LEU A 185 -22.99 6.14 0.24
C LEU A 185 -24.15 6.85 -0.51
N ASP A 186 -24.18 6.80 -1.83
CA ASP A 186 -25.34 7.24 -2.63
C ASP A 186 -26.45 6.19 -2.66
N GLY A 187 -26.05 4.93 -2.53
CA GLY A 187 -26.88 3.75 -2.52
C GLY A 187 -26.08 2.55 -2.03
N ASP A 188 -26.66 1.37 -2.13
CA ASP A 188 -25.94 0.13 -1.83
C ASP A 188 -24.68 0.02 -2.69
N THR A 189 -23.54 -0.21 -2.06
CA THR A 189 -22.22 -0.14 -2.72
C THR A 189 -21.50 -1.48 -2.63
N THR A 190 -21.16 -2.06 -3.78
CA THR A 190 -20.42 -3.31 -3.85
C THR A 190 -18.96 -3.09 -3.45
N VAL A 191 -18.45 -3.92 -2.54
CA VAL A 191 -17.04 -3.98 -2.13
C VAL A 191 -16.49 -5.39 -2.33
N TYR A 192 -15.19 -5.44 -2.64
CA TYR A 192 -14.44 -6.69 -2.77
C TYR A 192 -13.53 -6.81 -1.56
N LEU A 193 -13.66 -7.90 -0.83
CA LEU A 193 -12.84 -8.21 0.33
C LEU A 193 -11.85 -9.31 -0.02
N THR A 194 -10.58 -9.08 0.31
CA THR A 194 -9.53 -10.10 0.22
C THR A 194 -8.95 -10.31 1.60
N SER A 195 -9.17 -11.50 2.16
CA SER A 195 -8.59 -11.93 3.44
C SER A 195 -7.25 -12.63 3.18
N THR A 196 -6.20 -12.10 3.78
CA THR A 196 -4.84 -12.66 3.70
C THR A 196 -4.36 -12.96 5.12
N PRO A 197 -4.18 -14.24 5.50
CA PRO A 197 -3.66 -14.59 6.83
C PRO A 197 -2.30 -13.97 7.09
N CYS A 198 -2.10 -13.48 8.32
CA CYS A 198 -0.81 -12.99 8.81
C CYS A 198 -0.17 -14.08 9.66
N GLY A 199 1.04 -14.50 9.32
CA GLY A 199 1.76 -15.48 10.12
C GLY A 199 2.69 -16.38 9.31
N THR A 200 3.36 -17.28 10.02
CA THR A 200 4.26 -18.28 9.44
C THR A 200 3.48 -19.47 8.90
N GLY A 201 3.84 -19.96 7.72
CA GLY A 201 3.23 -21.16 7.12
C GLY A 201 1.99 -20.90 6.26
N MET A 202 1.71 -19.63 5.91
CA MET A 202 0.61 -19.28 5.00
C MET A 202 0.77 -19.97 3.64
N GLN A 203 -0.33 -20.55 3.15
CA GLN A 203 -0.45 -21.06 1.79
C GLN A 203 -1.30 -20.11 0.96
N LEU A 204 -1.04 -20.01 -0.36
CA LEU A 204 -1.86 -19.20 -1.27
C LEU A 204 -3.33 -19.62 -1.29
N SER A 205 -3.62 -20.90 -1.00
CA SER A 205 -4.97 -21.42 -0.85
C SER A 205 -5.75 -20.85 0.34
N GLU A 206 -5.09 -20.17 1.28
CA GLU A 206 -5.72 -19.54 2.44
C GLU A 206 -6.16 -18.10 2.17
N ILE A 207 -5.86 -17.55 0.98
CA ILE A 207 -6.35 -16.25 0.56
C ILE A 207 -7.79 -16.40 0.09
N GLU A 208 -8.70 -15.71 0.77
CA GLU A 208 -10.13 -15.73 0.44
C GLU A 208 -10.56 -14.41 -0.22
N HIS A 209 -11.35 -14.54 -1.27
CA HIS A 209 -11.96 -13.42 -1.97
C HIS A 209 -13.47 -13.46 -1.81
N THR A 210 -14.07 -12.39 -1.35
CA THR A 210 -15.51 -12.30 -1.13
C THR A 210 -16.05 -10.98 -1.70
N VAL A 211 -17.18 -11.05 -2.37
CA VAL A 211 -17.93 -9.88 -2.84
C VAL A 211 -19.05 -9.60 -1.85
N MET A 212 -19.11 -8.39 -1.33
CA MET A 212 -20.10 -7.99 -0.33
C MET A 212 -20.72 -6.64 -0.70
N THR A 213 -21.72 -6.21 0.06
CA THR A 213 -22.42 -4.95 -0.20
C THR A 213 -22.53 -4.11 1.06
N LEU A 214 -21.96 -2.91 1.03
CA LEU A 214 -22.24 -1.87 2.03
C LEU A 214 -23.64 -1.36 1.81
N LYS A 215 -24.51 -1.49 2.80
CA LYS A 215 -25.90 -1.09 2.73
C LYS A 215 -26.10 0.37 3.13
N LYS A 216 -26.87 1.14 2.36
CA LYS A 216 -27.19 2.54 2.64
C LYS A 216 -27.95 2.73 3.98
N ASP A 217 -28.65 1.72 4.44
CA ASP A 217 -29.49 1.72 5.65
C ASP A 217 -28.80 1.13 6.88
N LYS A 218 -27.53 0.70 6.76
CA LYS A 218 -26.73 0.10 7.84
C LYS A 218 -25.42 0.82 8.05
N ASP A 219 -24.87 0.69 9.26
CA ASP A 219 -23.58 1.29 9.65
C ASP A 219 -22.45 0.25 9.68
N TYR A 220 -22.77 -1.03 9.45
CA TYR A 220 -21.79 -2.11 9.44
C TYR A 220 -22.18 -3.23 8.46
N LEU A 221 -21.17 -3.99 8.11
CA LEU A 221 -21.23 -5.21 7.32
C LEU A 221 -20.69 -6.36 8.15
N VAL A 222 -21.43 -7.48 8.25
CA VAL A 222 -20.94 -8.72 8.88
C VAL A 222 -20.04 -9.43 7.88
N VAL A 223 -18.73 -9.45 8.16
CA VAL A 223 -17.74 -10.11 7.31
C VAL A 223 -17.68 -11.62 7.58
N ALA A 224 -17.81 -12.01 8.85
CA ALA A 224 -17.80 -13.41 9.28
C ALA A 224 -18.50 -13.58 10.64
N GLU A 225 -18.87 -14.82 10.95
CA GLU A 225 -19.22 -15.24 12.31
C GLU A 225 -18.01 -15.91 12.95
N THR A 226 -17.65 -15.54 14.17
CA THR A 226 -16.43 -16.00 14.85
C THR A 226 -16.29 -17.53 14.90
N GLU A 227 -17.39 -18.24 15.16
CA GLU A 227 -17.37 -19.71 15.29
C GLU A 227 -17.15 -20.44 13.95
N LYS A 228 -17.54 -19.82 12.85
CA LYS A 228 -17.48 -20.40 11.49
C LYS A 228 -16.34 -19.81 10.65
N SER A 229 -15.66 -18.80 11.16
CA SER A 229 -14.68 -18.04 10.40
C SER A 229 -13.39 -18.82 10.19
N SER A 230 -12.89 -18.81 8.95
CA SER A 230 -11.52 -19.16 8.58
C SER A 230 -10.52 -18.06 8.94
N ILE A 231 -11.01 -16.83 9.12
CA ILE A 231 -10.19 -15.69 9.54
C ILE A 231 -9.55 -16.00 10.89
N ARG A 232 -8.25 -15.81 10.97
CA ARG A 232 -7.48 -15.86 12.22
C ARG A 232 -6.90 -14.46 12.45
N LEU A 233 -5.60 -14.27 12.49
CA LEU A 233 -4.98 -12.95 12.39
C LEU A 233 -4.80 -12.68 10.90
N SER A 234 -5.54 -11.72 10.36
CA SER A 234 -5.59 -11.49 8.90
C SER A 234 -5.53 -10.02 8.56
N ARG A 235 -4.92 -9.75 7.42
CA ARG A 235 -5.07 -8.48 6.70
C ARG A 235 -6.28 -8.60 5.79
N ILE A 236 -7.24 -7.72 5.96
CA ILE A 236 -8.43 -7.62 5.10
C ILE A 236 -8.23 -6.41 4.17
N SER A 237 -8.12 -6.67 2.89
CA SER A 237 -8.11 -5.62 1.88
C SER A 237 -9.56 -5.35 1.45
N VAL A 238 -10.07 -4.17 1.79
CA VAL A 238 -11.40 -3.69 1.36
C VAL A 238 -11.20 -2.87 0.10
N CYS A 239 -11.80 -3.28 -1.01
CA CYS A 239 -11.57 -2.67 -2.32
C CYS A 239 -12.85 -2.11 -2.93
N LEU A 240 -12.75 -0.93 -3.52
CA LEU A 240 -13.72 -0.35 -4.44
C LEU A 240 -13.12 -0.24 -5.83
N THR A 241 -13.97 -0.31 -6.87
CA THR A 241 -13.55 -0.12 -8.25
C THR A 241 -14.17 1.15 -8.83
N VAL A 242 -13.35 2.02 -9.38
CA VAL A 242 -13.77 3.28 -10.03
C VAL A 242 -13.07 3.42 -11.37
N GLY A 243 -13.83 3.50 -12.46
CA GLY A 243 -13.28 3.72 -13.81
C GLY A 243 -12.30 2.63 -14.26
N GLY A 244 -12.46 1.38 -13.78
CA GLY A 244 -11.54 0.27 -14.07
C GLY A 244 -10.35 0.16 -13.12
N TYR A 245 -10.19 1.09 -12.17
CA TYR A 245 -9.12 1.07 -11.18
C TYR A 245 -9.61 0.51 -9.85
N VAL A 246 -8.80 -0.33 -9.22
CA VAL A 246 -9.04 -0.87 -7.89
C VAL A 246 -8.43 0.06 -6.86
N ILE A 247 -9.22 0.47 -5.86
CA ILE A 247 -8.77 1.27 -4.73
C ILE A 247 -8.84 0.39 -3.49
N PRO A 248 -7.70 -0.10 -2.95
CA PRO A 248 -7.68 -0.95 -1.78
C PRO A 248 -7.44 -0.14 -0.50
N ARG A 249 -8.05 -0.54 0.60
CA ARG A 249 -7.65 -0.20 1.95
C ARG A 249 -7.37 -1.46 2.74
N ASN A 250 -6.19 -1.56 3.35
CA ASN A 250 -5.80 -2.68 4.19
C ASN A 250 -6.16 -2.40 5.65
N LEU A 251 -6.88 -3.32 6.26
CA LEU A 251 -7.23 -3.33 7.67
C LEU A 251 -6.75 -4.64 8.29
N PHE A 252 -6.53 -4.66 9.61
CA PHE A 252 -6.13 -5.86 10.32
C PHE A 252 -7.21 -6.26 11.30
N VAL A 253 -7.44 -7.56 11.41
CA VAL A 253 -8.38 -8.13 12.38
C VAL A 253 -7.93 -9.52 12.81
N GLY A 254 -8.14 -9.83 14.08
CA GLY A 254 -7.91 -11.15 14.65
C GLY A 254 -9.22 -11.84 15.04
N VAL A 255 -9.32 -13.14 14.79
CA VAL A 255 -10.42 -13.98 15.24
C VAL A 255 -9.85 -15.19 15.98
N ILE A 256 -10.12 -15.26 17.27
CA ILE A 256 -9.71 -16.37 18.14
C ILE A 256 -10.98 -16.94 18.81
N PRO A 257 -11.65 -17.91 18.18
CA PRO A 257 -12.86 -18.48 18.75
C PRO A 257 -12.60 -19.10 20.13
N LYS A 258 -13.48 -18.82 21.08
CA LYS A 258 -13.44 -19.47 22.39
C LYS A 258 -13.63 -21.00 22.19
N LYS A 259 -12.63 -21.79 22.54
CA LYS A 259 -12.80 -23.25 22.59
C LYS A 259 -13.70 -23.59 23.77
N ARG A 260 -14.84 -24.24 23.51
CA ARG A 260 -15.60 -24.88 24.57
C ARG A 260 -14.77 -26.05 25.09
N ILE A 261 -14.28 -25.96 26.32
CA ILE A 261 -13.70 -27.09 27.01
C ILE A 261 -14.89 -27.92 27.49
N VAL A 262 -15.14 -29.06 26.85
CA VAL A 262 -16.06 -30.07 27.35
C VAL A 262 -15.25 -30.89 28.34
N LEU A 263 -15.52 -30.72 29.63
CA LEU A 263 -15.04 -31.64 30.67
C LEU A 263 -15.92 -32.87 30.60
N GLU A 264 -15.37 -33.99 30.12
CA GLU A 264 -15.99 -35.32 30.23
C GLU A 264 -15.89 -35.86 31.66
#